data_6d90d218ff66e3afeffcd6494a406562
#
_entry.id   6d90d218ff66e3afeffcd6494a406562
#
_cell.length_a   1.000
_cell.length_b   1.000
_cell.length_c   1.000
_cell.angle_alpha   90.00
_cell.angle_beta   90.00
_cell.angle_gamma   90.00
#
_symmetry.space_group_name_H-M   'P 1'
#
loop_
_entity.id
_entity.type
_entity.pdbx_description
1 polymer ?
#
loop_
_entity_poly.entity_id
_entity_poly.type
_entity_poly.pdbx_seq_one_letter_code
_entity_poly.pdbx_strand_id
1 'polypeptide(L)'
;MCEKDTNFDDEFALFKQEMKGVKKLSQDTIIQQPKKNLQQKEIRRTFRDAKDNEFYFSDEFVPLLNEDGPTRYARSDVSKYELKRLRRGVYVPDVFLDLHGMTQMEAKRELGAMIAHCIKEGVACASVMHGIGKHILKQKVPLWLAQHPDVMAYHQAPLEFGGNGALLILLSIPE
;
A
#
# COMPACT_ATOMS: atom_id res chain seq x y z
N MET A 1 -35.75 -21.72 -50.52
CA MET A 1 -35.58 -20.69 -51.56
C MET A 1 -35.59 -19.38 -50.83
N CYS A 2 -34.43 -18.77 -50.79
CA CYS A 2 -34.18 -17.55 -49.99
C CYS A 2 -34.18 -16.36 -50.92
N GLU A 3 -35.15 -15.51 -50.84
CA GLU A 3 -35.21 -14.19 -51.47
C GLU A 3 -35.14 -13.12 -50.36
N LYS A 4 -33.95 -12.74 -49.94
CA LYS A 4 -33.83 -11.58 -48.98
C LYS A 4 -32.49 -10.83 -49.04
N ASP A 5 -31.65 -11.02 -50.08
CA ASP A 5 -30.32 -10.35 -50.08
C ASP A 5 -30.15 -9.22 -51.11
N THR A 6 -31.19 -8.89 -51.89
CA THR A 6 -31.08 -7.91 -52.98
C THR A 6 -31.40 -6.45 -52.57
N ASN A 7 -31.95 -6.21 -51.37
CA ASN A 7 -32.40 -4.89 -50.99
C ASN A 7 -31.31 -4.03 -50.30
N PHE A 8 -30.31 -4.68 -49.75
CA PHE A 8 -29.26 -3.98 -48.98
C PHE A 8 -28.19 -3.35 -49.90
N ASP A 9 -27.91 -4.01 -51.04
CA ASP A 9 -26.93 -3.50 -51.99
C ASP A 9 -27.48 -2.29 -52.77
N ASP A 10 -28.80 -2.25 -53.06
CA ASP A 10 -29.46 -1.16 -53.73
C ASP A 10 -29.56 0.07 -52.86
N GLU A 11 -29.84 -0.06 -51.57
CA GLU A 11 -29.85 1.08 -50.59
C GLU A 11 -28.45 1.67 -50.41
N PHE A 12 -27.43 0.83 -50.37
CA PHE A 12 -26.05 1.25 -50.26
C PHE A 12 -25.54 1.95 -51.55
N ALA A 13 -26.03 1.53 -52.70
CA ALA A 13 -25.74 2.17 -53.98
C ALA A 13 -26.39 3.56 -54.08
N LEU A 14 -27.64 3.69 -53.64
CA LEU A 14 -28.34 4.98 -53.55
C LEU A 14 -27.62 5.95 -52.59
N PHE A 15 -27.22 5.46 -51.42
CA PHE A 15 -26.45 6.25 -50.48
C PHE A 15 -25.11 6.77 -51.07
N LYS A 16 -24.39 5.91 -51.82
CA LYS A 16 -23.18 6.31 -52.53
C LYS A 16 -23.42 7.33 -53.60
N GLN A 17 -24.58 7.30 -54.25
CA GLN A 17 -24.95 8.20 -55.33
C GLN A 17 -25.28 9.62 -54.77
N GLU A 18 -26.01 9.67 -53.67
CA GLU A 18 -26.34 10.93 -52.95
C GLU A 18 -25.10 11.56 -52.32
N MET A 19 -24.11 10.75 -51.96
CA MET A 19 -22.84 11.23 -51.41
C MET A 19 -21.86 11.75 -52.48
N LYS A 20 -22.17 11.63 -53.77
CA LYS A 20 -21.37 12.24 -54.84
C LYS A 20 -21.45 13.73 -54.81
N GLY A 21 -20.35 14.36 -54.35
CA GLY A 21 -20.25 15.83 -54.27
C GLY A 21 -20.15 16.37 -52.82
N VAL A 22 -20.28 15.53 -51.85
CA VAL A 22 -20.02 15.92 -50.47
C VAL A 22 -18.50 16.11 -50.26
N LYS A 23 -18.12 17.36 -50.07
CA LYS A 23 -16.74 17.71 -49.76
C LYS A 23 -16.44 17.27 -48.32
N LYS A 24 -15.51 16.32 -48.14
CA LYS A 24 -15.05 15.97 -46.81
C LYS A 24 -14.49 17.21 -46.13
N LEU A 25 -15.12 17.62 -45.03
CA LEU A 25 -14.55 18.67 -44.21
C LEU A 25 -13.25 18.14 -43.64
N SER A 26 -12.13 18.77 -43.96
CA SER A 26 -10.89 18.56 -43.21
C SER A 26 -11.10 19.21 -41.86
N GLN A 27 -11.47 18.40 -40.88
CA GLN A 27 -11.54 18.86 -39.52
C GLN A 27 -10.10 19.00 -39.03
N ASP A 28 -9.72 20.22 -38.66
CA ASP A 28 -8.52 20.44 -37.83
C ASP A 28 -8.80 19.81 -36.48
N THR A 29 -8.60 18.52 -36.43
CA THR A 29 -8.92 17.71 -35.24
C THR A 29 -7.85 18.07 -34.23
N ILE A 30 -8.20 18.87 -33.26
CA ILE A 30 -7.48 18.92 -32.00
C ILE A 30 -7.42 17.48 -31.52
N ILE A 31 -6.25 16.85 -31.61
CA ILE A 31 -6.01 15.51 -31.06
C ILE A 31 -6.22 15.66 -29.56
N GLN A 32 -7.40 15.27 -29.10
CA GLN A 32 -7.65 15.20 -27.67
C GLN A 32 -6.66 14.18 -27.12
N GLN A 33 -5.64 14.64 -26.46
CA GLN A 33 -4.76 13.76 -25.72
C GLN A 33 -5.62 12.94 -24.76
N PRO A 34 -5.48 11.61 -24.74
CA PRO A 34 -6.27 10.77 -23.86
C PRO A 34 -6.11 11.33 -22.45
N LYS A 35 -7.22 11.63 -21.79
CA LYS A 35 -7.22 12.09 -20.40
C LYS A 35 -6.39 11.11 -19.61
N LYS A 36 -5.20 11.53 -19.15
CA LYS A 36 -4.34 10.68 -18.32
C LYS A 36 -5.19 10.20 -17.15
N ASN A 37 -5.38 8.89 -17.07
CA ASN A 37 -6.23 8.29 -16.06
C ASN A 37 -5.56 8.53 -14.71
N LEU A 38 -6.04 9.54 -13.98
CA LEU A 38 -5.48 9.96 -12.68
C LEU A 38 -5.45 8.78 -11.70
N GLN A 39 -6.48 7.92 -11.75
CA GLN A 39 -6.55 6.71 -10.95
C GLN A 39 -5.40 5.74 -11.24
N GLN A 40 -5.06 5.50 -12.53
CA GLN A 40 -3.93 4.63 -12.87
C GLN A 40 -2.58 5.22 -12.44
N LYS A 41 -2.45 6.55 -12.44
CA LYS A 41 -1.24 7.22 -11.96
C LYS A 41 -1.10 7.11 -10.44
N GLU A 42 -2.20 7.18 -9.74
CA GLU A 42 -2.26 7.06 -8.29
C GLU A 42 -1.96 5.62 -7.83
N ILE A 43 -2.57 4.62 -8.46
CA ILE A 43 -2.28 3.20 -8.24
C ILE A 43 -0.78 2.91 -8.48
N ARG A 44 -0.19 3.42 -9.57
CA ARG A 44 1.24 3.23 -9.85
C ARG A 44 2.15 3.89 -8.82
N ARG A 45 1.75 5.02 -8.24
CA ARG A 45 2.50 5.67 -7.15
C ARG A 45 2.45 4.83 -5.88
N THR A 46 1.27 4.40 -5.44
CA THR A 46 1.13 3.57 -4.25
C THR A 46 1.90 2.26 -4.34
N PHE A 47 1.94 1.60 -5.52
CA PHE A 47 2.78 0.41 -5.74
C PHE A 47 4.27 0.72 -5.68
N ARG A 48 4.71 1.87 -6.17
CA ARG A 48 6.12 2.28 -6.10
C ARG A 48 6.52 2.56 -4.66
N ASP A 49 5.72 3.35 -3.95
CA ASP A 49 5.96 3.72 -2.56
C ASP A 49 6.00 2.48 -1.65
N ALA A 50 5.09 1.51 -1.87
CA ALA A 50 5.11 0.24 -1.16
C ALA A 50 6.38 -0.58 -1.43
N LYS A 51 6.86 -0.63 -2.68
CA LYS A 51 8.08 -1.34 -3.06
C LYS A 51 9.34 -0.64 -2.52
N ASP A 52 9.36 0.68 -2.50
CA ASP A 52 10.46 1.45 -1.96
C ASP A 52 10.57 1.20 -0.44
N ASN A 53 9.45 1.09 0.26
CA ASN A 53 9.41 0.77 1.68
C ASN A 53 9.82 -0.70 1.97
N GLU A 54 9.49 -1.64 1.10
CA GLU A 54 9.94 -3.04 1.21
C GLU A 54 11.48 -3.17 1.14
N PHE A 55 12.14 -2.27 0.41
CA PHE A 55 13.60 -2.26 0.27
C PHE A 55 14.33 -2.18 1.61
N TYR A 56 13.75 -1.55 2.62
CA TYR A 56 14.36 -1.44 3.95
C TYR A 56 14.30 -2.75 4.77
N PHE A 57 13.52 -3.76 4.34
CA PHE A 57 13.34 -4.98 5.10
C PHE A 57 14.37 -6.06 4.73
N SER A 58 15.61 -5.90 5.18
CA SER A 58 16.66 -6.90 5.01
C SER A 58 16.54 -8.05 6.02
N ASP A 59 16.83 -9.27 5.57
CA ASP A 59 16.94 -10.44 6.45
C ASP A 59 18.36 -10.67 6.97
N GLU A 60 19.34 -10.00 6.37
CA GLU A 60 20.77 -10.13 6.71
C GLU A 60 21.18 -9.18 7.84
N PHE A 61 20.53 -8.03 7.92
CA PHE A 61 20.82 -7.05 8.98
C PHE A 61 19.98 -7.35 10.22
N VAL A 62 20.64 -7.57 11.35
CA VAL A 62 20.00 -7.78 12.65
C VAL A 62 20.27 -6.57 13.54
N PRO A 63 19.31 -5.66 13.71
CA PRO A 63 19.45 -4.57 14.65
C PRO A 63 19.58 -5.11 16.08
N LEU A 64 20.35 -4.41 16.91
CA LEU A 64 20.49 -4.73 18.33
C LEU A 64 19.17 -4.44 19.05
N LEU A 65 18.35 -5.45 19.19
CA LEU A 65 17.13 -5.40 19.99
C LEU A 65 17.40 -5.95 21.38
N ASN A 66 16.76 -5.37 22.40
CA ASN A 66 16.81 -5.94 23.74
C ASN A 66 16.05 -7.26 23.76
N GLU A 67 16.74 -8.34 24.05
CA GLU A 67 16.17 -9.69 24.13
C GLU A 67 15.34 -9.91 25.42
N ASP A 68 15.62 -9.13 26.46
CA ASP A 68 14.94 -9.24 27.75
C ASP A 68 13.62 -8.48 27.77
N GLY A 69 12.52 -9.19 28.00
CA GLY A 69 11.20 -8.63 28.24
C GLY A 69 10.34 -8.47 26.98
N PRO A 70 9.32 -7.60 27.01
CA PRO A 70 8.42 -7.38 25.88
C PRO A 70 9.17 -6.76 24.70
N THR A 71 8.81 -7.19 23.49
CA THR A 71 9.39 -6.68 22.24
C THR A 71 9.19 -5.17 22.15
N ARG A 72 10.29 -4.43 22.05
CA ARG A 72 10.31 -2.96 22.06
C ARG A 72 11.50 -2.42 21.29
N TYR A 73 11.30 -1.27 20.68
CA TYR A 73 12.34 -0.51 19.98
C TYR A 73 12.01 0.99 20.04
N ALA A 74 13.02 1.81 20.13
CA ALA A 74 12.91 3.24 19.91
C ALA A 74 14.19 3.73 19.23
N ARG A 75 14.02 4.50 18.16
CA ARG A 75 15.10 5.18 17.46
C ARG A 75 15.81 6.13 18.43
N SER A 76 17.09 6.41 18.22
CA SER A 76 17.94 7.17 19.16
C SER A 76 17.46 8.60 19.44
N ASP A 77 16.72 9.20 18.50
CA ASP A 77 16.15 10.54 18.58
C ASP A 77 14.78 10.57 19.29
N VAL A 78 14.19 9.39 19.56
CA VAL A 78 12.87 9.28 20.17
C VAL A 78 12.97 9.20 21.69
N SER A 79 12.18 10.02 22.37
CA SER A 79 12.15 10.03 23.84
C SER A 79 11.65 8.69 24.40
N LYS A 80 12.31 8.23 25.46
CA LYS A 80 11.84 7.06 26.24
C LYS A 80 10.42 7.23 26.79
N TYR A 81 9.93 8.44 26.84
CA TYR A 81 8.56 8.75 27.25
C TYR A 81 7.54 8.26 26.21
N GLU A 82 7.85 8.39 24.92
CA GLU A 82 6.98 7.91 23.84
C GLU A 82 6.83 6.38 23.89
N LEU A 83 7.90 5.66 24.19
CA LEU A 83 7.84 4.21 24.38
C LEU A 83 6.93 3.81 25.56
N LYS A 84 6.96 4.60 26.64
CA LYS A 84 6.04 4.36 27.77
C LYS A 84 4.57 4.64 27.42
N ARG A 85 4.32 5.62 26.56
CA ARG A 85 2.98 5.94 26.06
C ARG A 85 2.44 4.82 25.16
N LEU A 86 3.26 4.28 24.25
CA LEU A 86 2.93 3.11 23.43
C LEU A 86 2.56 1.91 24.33
N ARG A 87 3.41 1.60 25.34
CA ARG A 87 3.16 0.51 26.27
C ARG A 87 1.84 0.62 27.01
N ARG A 88 1.45 1.86 27.36
CA ARG A 88 0.21 2.14 28.10
C ARG A 88 -1.03 2.21 27.22
N GLY A 89 -0.88 2.03 25.89
CA GLY A 89 -1.99 2.17 24.94
C GLY A 89 -2.54 3.59 24.83
N VAL A 90 -1.73 4.60 25.15
CA VAL A 90 -2.15 6.03 25.01
C VAL A 90 -2.31 6.38 23.53
N TYR A 91 -1.51 5.75 22.66
CA TYR A 91 -1.68 5.83 21.22
C TYR A 91 -2.71 4.80 20.78
N VAL A 92 -3.81 5.28 20.21
CA VAL A 92 -4.84 4.45 19.60
C VAL A 92 -4.44 4.24 18.14
N PRO A 93 -4.30 3.00 17.67
CA PRO A 93 -3.97 2.74 16.27
C PRO A 93 -5.19 3.02 15.38
N ASP A 94 -4.98 3.79 14.30
CA ASP A 94 -6.00 4.05 13.27
C ASP A 94 -5.94 3.03 12.13
N VAL A 95 -4.78 2.37 11.96
CA VAL A 95 -4.56 1.34 10.94
C VAL A 95 -4.20 0.02 11.61
N PHE A 96 -4.83 -1.06 11.14
CA PHE A 96 -4.59 -2.42 11.62
C PHE A 96 -4.14 -3.30 10.45
N LEU A 97 -3.02 -3.98 10.61
CA LEU A 97 -2.50 -4.95 9.64
C LEU A 97 -2.42 -6.33 10.29
N ASP A 98 -3.02 -7.30 9.63
CA ASP A 98 -2.96 -8.69 10.08
C ASP A 98 -2.08 -9.51 9.13
N LEU A 99 -0.98 -10.04 9.66
CA LEU A 99 0.01 -10.83 8.93
C LEU A 99 -0.10 -12.33 9.24
N HIS A 100 -1.07 -12.75 10.04
CA HIS A 100 -1.16 -14.16 10.42
C HIS A 100 -1.37 -15.06 9.18
N GLY A 101 -0.66 -16.17 9.11
CA GLY A 101 -0.74 -17.10 7.98
C GLY A 101 -0.01 -16.67 6.72
N MET A 102 0.52 -15.47 6.65
CA MET A 102 1.29 -14.98 5.50
C MET A 102 2.70 -15.56 5.47
N THR A 103 3.25 -15.68 4.27
CA THR A 103 4.67 -15.94 4.05
C THR A 103 5.50 -14.69 4.39
N GLN A 104 6.82 -14.86 4.58
CA GLN A 104 7.70 -13.72 4.85
C GLN A 104 7.68 -12.66 3.71
N MET A 105 7.61 -13.11 2.45
CA MET A 105 7.55 -12.21 1.30
C MET A 105 6.25 -11.40 1.27
N GLU A 106 5.12 -12.06 1.51
CA GLU A 106 3.82 -11.39 1.58
C GLU A 106 3.80 -10.40 2.74
N ALA A 107 4.29 -10.83 3.92
CA ALA A 107 4.34 -9.99 5.11
C ALA A 107 5.19 -8.72 4.89
N LYS A 108 6.36 -8.82 4.23
CA LYS A 108 7.18 -7.66 3.87
C LYS A 108 6.43 -6.69 2.97
N ARG A 109 5.78 -7.20 1.93
CA ARG A 109 5.02 -6.38 0.99
C ARG A 109 3.87 -5.65 1.67
N GLU A 110 3.07 -6.37 2.46
CA GLU A 110 1.93 -5.77 3.18
C GLU A 110 2.39 -4.76 4.23
N LEU A 111 3.51 -5.04 4.91
CA LEU A 111 4.11 -4.12 5.88
C LEU A 111 4.59 -2.82 5.21
N GLY A 112 5.26 -2.93 4.06
CA GLY A 112 5.67 -1.77 3.26
C GLY A 112 4.48 -0.96 2.75
N ALA A 113 3.43 -1.64 2.29
CA ALA A 113 2.19 -0.99 1.84
C ALA A 113 1.48 -0.26 2.99
N MET A 114 1.43 -0.86 4.18
CA MET A 114 0.87 -0.24 5.38
C MET A 114 1.63 1.04 5.76
N ILE A 115 2.96 0.98 5.80
CA ILE A 115 3.78 2.17 6.15
C ILE A 115 3.56 3.28 5.12
N ALA A 116 3.60 2.96 3.81
CA ALA A 116 3.31 3.93 2.75
C ALA A 116 1.91 4.57 2.90
N HIS A 117 0.92 3.75 3.24
CA HIS A 117 -0.45 4.22 3.49
C HIS A 117 -0.51 5.16 4.70
N CYS A 118 0.09 4.78 5.81
CA CYS A 118 0.13 5.60 7.03
C CYS A 118 0.78 6.97 6.78
N ILE A 119 1.91 6.99 6.07
CA ILE A 119 2.61 8.25 5.72
C ILE A 119 1.73 9.12 4.81
N LYS A 120 1.07 8.52 3.82
CA LYS A 120 0.19 9.25 2.88
C LYS A 120 -1.02 9.86 3.59
N GLU A 121 -1.63 9.14 4.51
CA GLU A 121 -2.85 9.57 5.22
C GLU A 121 -2.55 10.34 6.52
N GLY A 122 -1.27 10.51 6.88
CA GLY A 122 -0.88 11.21 8.11
C GLY A 122 -1.16 10.43 9.40
N VAL A 123 -1.19 9.10 9.32
CA VAL A 123 -1.48 8.21 10.47
C VAL A 123 -0.21 7.92 11.25
N ALA A 124 -0.13 8.44 12.47
CA ALA A 124 1.05 8.32 13.31
C ALA A 124 1.16 6.98 14.07
N CYS A 125 0.05 6.26 14.26
CA CYS A 125 0.04 5.02 15.03
C CYS A 125 -0.68 3.90 14.27
N ALA A 126 -0.02 2.74 14.16
CA ALA A 126 -0.58 1.55 13.55
C ALA A 126 -0.38 0.32 14.44
N SER A 127 -1.25 -0.68 14.27
CA SER A 127 -1.12 -1.99 14.93
C SER A 127 -0.83 -3.08 13.90
N VAL A 128 0.21 -3.87 14.15
CA VAL A 128 0.58 -5.01 13.31
C VAL A 128 0.46 -6.30 14.10
N MET A 129 -0.44 -7.17 13.67
CA MET A 129 -0.65 -8.50 14.22
C MET A 129 0.17 -9.53 13.43
N HIS A 130 1.21 -10.09 14.05
CA HIS A 130 2.05 -11.13 13.46
C HIS A 130 1.66 -12.55 13.91
N GLY A 131 0.73 -12.64 14.84
CA GLY A 131 0.30 -13.90 15.43
C GLY A 131 1.34 -14.52 16.38
N ILE A 132 0.96 -15.66 16.96
CA ILE A 132 1.82 -16.39 17.93
C ILE A 132 2.41 -17.66 17.29
N GLY A 133 1.77 -18.23 16.30
CA GLY A 133 2.05 -19.47 15.55
C GLY A 133 3.48 -20.03 15.61
N LYS A 134 4.11 -20.25 14.45
CA LYS A 134 5.48 -20.80 14.35
C LYS A 134 6.58 -19.81 14.76
N HIS A 135 6.24 -18.67 15.33
CA HIS A 135 7.13 -17.58 15.78
C HIS A 135 8.00 -16.92 14.69
N ILE A 136 7.88 -17.32 13.43
CA ILE A 136 8.71 -16.78 12.34
C ILE A 136 8.47 -15.28 12.18
N LEU A 137 7.22 -14.87 11.95
CA LEU A 137 6.88 -13.45 11.79
C LEU A 137 7.06 -12.67 13.09
N LYS A 138 6.80 -13.31 14.24
CA LYS A 138 7.04 -12.71 15.56
C LYS A 138 8.51 -12.29 15.77
N GLN A 139 9.46 -13.04 15.22
CA GLN A 139 10.89 -12.71 15.29
C GLN A 139 11.30 -11.71 14.18
N LYS A 140 10.79 -11.91 12.97
CA LYS A 140 11.22 -11.13 11.78
C LYS A 140 10.61 -9.73 11.71
N VAL A 141 9.32 -9.57 12.03
CA VAL A 141 8.62 -8.28 11.92
C VAL A 141 9.28 -7.18 12.76
N PRO A 142 9.66 -7.41 14.03
CA PRO A 142 10.37 -6.40 14.80
C PRO A 142 11.71 -5.98 14.17
N LEU A 143 12.46 -6.95 13.59
CA LEU A 143 13.74 -6.69 12.94
C LEU A 143 13.57 -5.82 11.70
N TRP A 144 12.56 -6.10 10.88
CA TRP A 144 12.26 -5.30 9.68
C TRP A 144 11.81 -3.90 10.05
N LEU A 145 10.92 -3.76 11.02
CA LEU A 145 10.44 -2.46 11.49
C LEU A 145 11.56 -1.57 12.03
N ALA A 146 12.53 -2.16 12.76
CA ALA A 146 13.66 -1.40 13.31
C ALA A 146 14.63 -0.87 12.24
N GLN A 147 14.57 -1.40 11.01
CA GLN A 147 15.39 -0.96 9.88
C GLN A 147 14.74 0.19 9.10
N HIS A 148 13.42 0.39 9.25
CA HIS A 148 12.70 1.38 8.46
C HIS A 148 12.90 2.79 9.02
N PRO A 149 13.29 3.78 8.18
CA PRO A 149 13.62 5.14 8.63
C PRO A 149 12.42 5.88 9.23
N ASP A 150 11.21 5.62 8.74
CA ASP A 150 9.99 6.29 9.20
C ASP A 150 9.40 5.64 10.46
N VAL A 151 9.94 4.49 10.91
CA VAL A 151 9.55 3.88 12.19
C VAL A 151 10.32 4.55 13.33
N MET A 152 9.60 5.31 14.14
CA MET A 152 10.15 6.01 15.30
C MET A 152 10.33 5.06 16.48
N ALA A 153 9.30 4.30 16.79
CA ALA A 153 9.30 3.36 17.91
C ALA A 153 8.24 2.29 17.71
N TYR A 154 8.41 1.15 18.34
CA TYR A 154 7.35 0.18 18.53
C TYR A 154 7.44 -0.50 19.90
N HIS A 155 6.31 -1.01 20.34
CA HIS A 155 6.20 -1.79 21.57
C HIS A 155 5.19 -2.92 21.37
N GLN A 156 5.39 -4.04 22.09
CA GLN A 156 4.36 -5.08 22.18
C GLN A 156 3.02 -4.43 22.55
N ALA A 157 1.97 -4.79 21.83
CA ALA A 157 0.65 -4.18 22.00
C ALA A 157 0.07 -4.54 23.39
N PRO A 158 -0.72 -3.66 24.01
CA PRO A 158 -1.59 -3.99 25.12
C PRO A 158 -2.59 -5.10 24.73
N LEU A 159 -3.20 -5.74 25.71
CA LEU A 159 -4.17 -6.83 25.48
C LEU A 159 -5.33 -6.40 24.60
N GLU A 160 -5.74 -5.15 24.71
CA GLU A 160 -6.83 -4.53 23.91
C GLU A 160 -6.52 -4.50 22.40
N PHE A 161 -5.24 -4.46 22.02
CA PHE A 161 -4.77 -4.38 20.63
C PHE A 161 -4.00 -5.63 20.17
N GLY A 162 -4.25 -6.80 20.78
CA GLY A 162 -3.69 -8.08 20.36
C GLY A 162 -2.56 -8.63 21.22
N GLY A 163 -2.13 -7.93 22.26
CA GLY A 163 -1.19 -8.41 23.28
C GLY A 163 0.14 -8.93 22.70
N ASN A 164 0.51 -10.14 23.10
CA ASN A 164 1.78 -10.77 22.70
C ASN A 164 1.87 -11.18 21.21
N GLY A 165 0.73 -11.13 20.48
CA GLY A 165 0.65 -11.43 19.05
C GLY A 165 0.75 -10.19 18.16
N ALA A 166 0.86 -8.98 18.73
CA ALA A 166 0.82 -7.73 18.00
C ALA A 166 1.83 -6.70 18.50
N LEU A 167 2.16 -5.74 17.63
CA LEU A 167 3.00 -4.58 17.92
C LEU A 167 2.23 -3.30 17.64
N LEU A 168 2.32 -2.32 18.52
CA LEU A 168 1.97 -0.94 18.24
C LEU A 168 3.19 -0.20 17.71
N ILE A 169 3.02 0.48 16.58
CA ILE A 169 4.09 1.15 15.84
C ILE A 169 3.79 2.64 15.82
N LEU A 170 4.79 3.46 16.13
CA LEU A 170 4.77 4.91 15.97
C LEU A 170 5.59 5.29 14.76
N LEU A 171 4.97 6.03 13.85
CA LEU A 171 5.55 6.47 12.58
C LEU A 171 5.87 7.98 12.61
N SER A 172 6.92 8.35 11.90
CA SER A 172 7.26 9.74 11.62
C SER A 172 6.42 10.23 10.45
N ILE A 173 5.52 11.16 10.73
CA ILE A 173 4.72 11.80 9.69
C ILE A 173 5.39 13.11 9.32
N PRO A 174 5.73 13.33 8.04
CA PRO A 174 6.23 14.64 7.59
C PRO A 174 5.11 15.68 7.72
N GLU A 175 5.45 16.83 8.28
CA GLU A 175 4.55 18.00 8.35
C GLU A 175 4.28 18.60 6.98
#